data_0b08f906a59b628dcfc0a152c63a248f
#
_entry.id   0b08f906a59b628dcfc0a152c63a248f
#
_cell.length_a   1.000
_cell.length_b   1.000
_cell.length_c   1.000
_cell.angle_alpha   90.00
_cell.angle_beta   90.00
_cell.angle_gamma   90.00
#
_symmetry.space_group_name_H-M   'P 1'
#
loop_
_entity.id
_entity.type
_entity.pdbx_description
1 polymer ?
#
loop_
_entity_poly.entity_id
_entity_poly.type
_entity_poly.pdbx_seq_one_letter_code
_entity_poly.pdbx_strand_id
1 'polypeptide(L)'
;MFSTEDLKTAIGATVIARRNAAARLREAGNPCDPFRALPGMEQQFFEAAQSVRSYDLVLNLLEREVKREARKRAGRTAQSAAVFLITAGLIILATLGFAAALLLMRCPVPAVSVTAFIGVAVSLGWAAIRK
;
A
#
# COMPACT_ATOMS: atom_id res chain seq x y z
N MET A 1 11.00 -3.20 12.37
CA MET A 1 10.10 -3.04 11.20
C MET A 1 9.70 -1.57 11.18
N PHE A 2 10.15 -0.80 10.20
CA PHE A 2 9.86 0.64 10.14
C PHE A 2 8.38 0.88 9.87
N SER A 3 7.78 1.81 10.61
CA SER A 3 6.42 2.27 10.34
C SER A 3 6.38 3.05 9.02
N THR A 4 5.22 3.06 8.34
CA THR A 4 5.02 3.91 7.15
C THR A 4 5.17 5.39 7.46
N GLU A 5 4.89 5.81 8.67
CA GLU A 5 5.08 7.19 9.13
C GLU A 5 6.58 7.50 9.31
N ASP A 6 7.36 6.55 9.84
CA ASP A 6 8.82 6.70 9.95
C ASP A 6 9.47 6.85 8.57
N LEU A 7 9.02 6.06 7.58
CA LEU A 7 9.50 6.15 6.20
C LEU A 7 9.15 7.49 5.55
N LYS A 8 7.95 8.01 5.75
CA LYS A 8 7.54 9.34 5.24
C LYS A 8 8.36 10.45 5.88
N THR A 9 8.60 10.38 7.19
CA THR A 9 9.42 11.34 7.93
C THR A 9 10.87 11.31 7.43
N ALA A 10 11.44 10.11 7.22
CA ALA A 10 12.78 9.95 6.68
C ALA A 10 12.92 10.52 5.26
N ILE A 11 11.92 10.30 4.40
CA ILE A 11 11.87 10.88 3.05
C ILE A 11 11.83 12.41 3.15
N GLY A 12 10.96 12.98 3.99
CA GLY A 12 10.85 14.42 4.17
C GLY A 12 12.18 15.05 4.63
N ALA A 13 12.82 14.46 5.63
CA ALA A 13 14.12 14.92 6.14
C ALA A 13 15.22 14.84 5.05
N THR A 14 15.25 13.76 4.27
CA THR A 14 16.23 13.57 3.19
C THR A 14 16.02 14.58 2.05
N VAL A 15 14.77 14.89 1.70
CA VAL A 15 14.44 15.91 0.69
C VAL A 15 14.92 17.30 1.12
N ILE A 16 14.72 17.66 2.40
CA ILE A 16 15.20 18.94 2.95
C ILE A 16 16.73 18.97 2.91
N ALA A 17 17.43 17.93 3.35
CA ALA A 17 18.88 17.84 3.32
C ALA A 17 19.44 17.95 1.90
N ARG A 18 18.82 17.26 0.94
CA ARG A 18 19.17 17.36 -0.49
C ARG A 18 19.00 18.77 -1.02
N ARG A 19 17.90 19.45 -0.67
CA ARG A 19 17.65 20.84 -1.09
C ARG A 19 18.71 21.79 -0.56
N ASN A 20 19.11 21.62 0.69
CA ASN A 20 20.18 22.42 1.29
C ASN A 20 21.55 22.16 0.64
N ALA A 21 21.87 20.90 0.34
CA ALA A 21 23.09 20.55 -0.40
C ALA A 21 23.08 21.12 -1.82
N ALA A 22 21.94 21.09 -2.51
CA ALA A 22 21.79 21.67 -3.85
C ALA A 22 21.91 23.21 -3.84
N ALA A 23 21.47 23.88 -2.77
CA ALA A 23 21.69 25.32 -2.61
C ALA A 23 23.18 25.64 -2.48
N ARG A 24 23.91 24.92 -1.62
CA ARG A 24 25.38 25.07 -1.46
C ARG A 24 26.13 24.81 -2.78
N LEU A 25 25.68 23.80 -3.54
CA LEU A 25 26.26 23.49 -4.83
C LEU A 25 26.11 24.65 -5.83
N ARG A 26 24.95 25.33 -5.82
CA ARG A 26 24.72 26.51 -6.67
C ARG A 26 25.56 27.71 -6.24
N GLU A 27 25.73 27.91 -4.93
CA GLU A 27 26.55 29.00 -4.37
C GLU A 27 28.03 28.82 -4.69
N ALA A 28 28.52 27.57 -4.69
CA ALA A 28 29.90 27.25 -5.03
C ALA A 28 30.16 27.07 -6.54
N GLY A 29 29.09 26.95 -7.32
CA GLY A 29 29.16 26.73 -8.78
C GLY A 29 29.31 28.02 -9.57
N ASN A 30 29.99 27.93 -10.73
CA ASN A 30 30.13 29.05 -11.67
C ASN A 30 28.78 29.31 -12.37
N PRO A 31 28.20 30.52 -12.33
CA PRO A 31 26.91 30.81 -12.98
C PRO A 31 26.95 30.65 -14.51
N CYS A 32 28.12 30.72 -15.11
CA CYS A 32 28.29 30.54 -16.58
C CYS A 32 28.55 29.09 -16.96
N ASP A 33 28.98 28.24 -16.02
CA ASP A 33 29.26 26.82 -16.27
C ASP A 33 28.87 26.01 -15.02
N PRO A 34 27.72 25.36 -15.04
CA PRO A 34 27.18 24.64 -13.86
C PRO A 34 28.02 23.42 -13.46
N PHE A 35 28.96 22.98 -14.29
CA PHE A 35 29.87 21.87 -14.00
C PHE A 35 31.22 22.31 -13.45
N ARG A 36 31.42 23.61 -13.26
CA ARG A 36 32.67 24.19 -12.80
C ARG A 36 32.47 24.96 -11.51
N ALA A 37 33.38 24.77 -10.57
CA ALA A 37 33.40 25.53 -9.33
C ALA A 37 33.85 26.98 -9.56
N LEU A 38 33.44 27.88 -8.70
CA LEU A 38 34.04 29.20 -8.57
C LEU A 38 35.50 29.05 -8.11
N PRO A 39 36.45 29.91 -8.60
CA PRO A 39 37.83 29.87 -8.14
C PRO A 39 37.92 29.97 -6.61
N GLY A 40 38.62 29.05 -5.97
CA GLY A 40 38.75 28.94 -4.51
C GLY A 40 37.61 28.24 -3.77
N MET A 41 36.60 27.78 -4.49
CA MET A 41 35.46 27.02 -3.91
C MET A 41 35.40 25.57 -4.40
N GLU A 42 36.45 25.06 -5.05
CA GLU A 42 36.46 23.74 -5.66
C GLU A 42 36.15 22.62 -4.69
N GLN A 43 36.71 22.68 -3.47
CA GLN A 43 36.45 21.67 -2.43
C GLN A 43 34.99 21.69 -1.97
N GLN A 44 34.43 22.88 -1.71
CA GLN A 44 33.02 23.01 -1.27
C GLN A 44 32.05 22.56 -2.36
N PHE A 45 32.38 22.86 -3.64
CA PHE A 45 31.60 22.39 -4.77
C PHE A 45 31.60 20.86 -4.87
N PHE A 46 32.78 20.23 -4.71
CA PHE A 46 32.90 18.78 -4.75
C PHE A 46 32.16 18.07 -3.61
N GLU A 47 32.27 18.58 -2.37
CA GLU A 47 31.57 18.08 -1.19
C GLU A 47 30.05 18.23 -1.33
N ALA A 48 29.57 19.35 -1.84
CA ALA A 48 28.15 19.58 -2.08
C ALA A 48 27.62 18.66 -3.19
N ALA A 49 28.37 18.47 -4.28
CA ALA A 49 28.01 17.57 -5.37
C ALA A 49 27.93 16.11 -4.90
N GLN A 50 28.89 15.67 -4.09
CA GLN A 50 28.90 14.35 -3.49
C GLN A 50 27.71 14.15 -2.52
N SER A 51 27.38 15.17 -1.73
CA SER A 51 26.23 15.17 -0.82
C SER A 51 24.90 15.03 -1.57
N VAL A 52 24.69 15.80 -2.63
CA VAL A 52 23.49 15.69 -3.48
C VAL A 52 23.35 14.27 -4.03
N ARG A 53 24.44 13.71 -4.55
CA ARG A 53 24.45 12.34 -5.13
C ARG A 53 24.13 11.28 -4.08
N SER A 54 24.65 11.41 -2.86
CA SER A 54 24.36 10.47 -1.78
C SER A 54 22.89 10.55 -1.32
N TYR A 55 22.31 11.76 -1.23
CA TYR A 55 20.90 11.92 -0.92
C TYR A 55 19.98 11.38 -2.02
N ASP A 56 20.34 11.50 -3.30
CA ASP A 56 19.58 10.90 -4.40
C ASP A 56 19.56 9.38 -4.31
N LEU A 57 20.67 8.75 -3.93
CA LEU A 57 20.73 7.30 -3.70
C LEU A 57 19.83 6.88 -2.53
N VAL A 58 19.89 7.61 -1.41
CA VAL A 58 19.04 7.34 -0.23
C VAL A 58 17.56 7.49 -0.58
N LEU A 59 17.15 8.55 -1.28
CA LEU A 59 15.78 8.75 -1.73
C LEU A 59 15.29 7.60 -2.61
N ASN A 60 16.09 7.17 -3.58
CA ASN A 60 15.76 6.02 -4.43
C ASN A 60 15.56 4.72 -3.65
N LEU A 61 16.36 4.50 -2.60
CA LEU A 61 16.20 3.33 -1.72
C LEU A 61 14.92 3.42 -0.89
N LEU A 62 14.65 4.58 -0.28
CA LEU A 62 13.44 4.82 0.51
C LEU A 62 12.18 4.67 -0.33
N GLU A 63 12.14 5.20 -1.55
CA GLU A 63 11.02 5.02 -2.48
C GLU A 63 10.78 3.55 -2.85
N ARG A 64 11.85 2.78 -3.05
CA ARG A 64 11.75 1.34 -3.32
C ARG A 64 11.12 0.61 -2.13
N GLU A 65 11.53 0.93 -0.90
CA GLU A 65 10.95 0.33 0.30
C GLU A 65 9.48 0.71 0.50
N VAL A 66 9.09 1.97 0.26
CA VAL A 66 7.68 2.39 0.29
C VAL A 66 6.85 1.61 -0.72
N LYS A 67 7.33 1.47 -1.96
CA LYS A 67 6.65 0.67 -2.99
C LYS A 67 6.55 -0.80 -2.61
N ARG A 68 7.56 -1.36 -1.96
CA ARG A 68 7.60 -2.74 -1.48
C ARG A 68 6.57 -2.97 -0.37
N GLU A 69 6.49 -2.06 0.61
CA GLU A 69 5.49 -2.12 1.67
C GLU A 69 4.05 -1.93 1.15
N ALA A 70 3.84 -1.03 0.19
CA ALA A 70 2.56 -0.84 -0.46
C ALA A 70 2.10 -2.13 -1.20
N ARG A 71 3.01 -2.81 -1.92
CA ARG A 71 2.71 -4.09 -2.58
C ARG A 71 2.37 -5.20 -1.56
N LYS A 72 3.08 -5.29 -0.44
CA LYS A 72 2.77 -6.27 0.62
C LYS A 72 1.39 -6.03 1.22
N ARG A 73 1.00 -4.76 1.43
CA ARG A 73 -0.34 -4.41 1.94
C ARG A 73 -1.42 -4.74 0.93
N ALA A 74 -1.24 -4.38 -0.36
CA ALA A 74 -2.17 -4.72 -1.42
C ALA A 74 -2.35 -6.25 -1.57
N GLY A 75 -1.29 -7.03 -1.44
CA GLY A 75 -1.37 -8.49 -1.46
C GLY A 75 -2.19 -9.04 -0.29
N ARG A 76 -2.03 -8.51 0.93
CA ARG A 76 -2.81 -8.95 2.10
C ARG A 76 -4.28 -8.61 1.97
N THR A 77 -4.63 -7.42 1.48
CA THR A 77 -6.04 -7.03 1.26
C THR A 77 -6.70 -7.84 0.16
N ALA A 78 -5.99 -8.12 -0.94
CA ALA A 78 -6.49 -8.98 -2.01
C ALA A 78 -6.73 -10.42 -1.52
N GLN A 79 -5.82 -10.98 -0.72
CA GLN A 79 -5.96 -12.32 -0.16
C GLN A 79 -7.15 -12.41 0.80
N SER A 80 -7.38 -11.41 1.65
CA SER A 80 -8.53 -11.38 2.56
C SER A 80 -9.85 -11.25 1.79
N ALA A 81 -9.90 -10.46 0.72
CA ALA A 81 -11.07 -10.34 -0.14
C ALA A 81 -11.38 -11.64 -0.89
N ALA A 82 -10.36 -12.34 -1.41
CA ALA A 82 -10.53 -13.62 -2.07
C ALA A 82 -11.09 -14.70 -1.12
N VAL A 83 -10.55 -14.81 0.09
CA VAL A 83 -11.06 -15.73 1.12
C VAL A 83 -12.51 -15.39 1.47
N PHE A 84 -12.85 -14.11 1.58
CA PHE A 84 -14.23 -13.67 1.84
C PHE A 84 -15.19 -14.10 0.73
N LEU A 85 -14.82 -13.88 -0.54
CA LEU A 85 -15.65 -14.27 -1.70
C LEU A 85 -15.86 -15.78 -1.78
N ILE A 86 -14.83 -16.57 -1.50
CA ILE A 86 -14.92 -18.03 -1.51
C ILE A 86 -15.85 -18.51 -0.39
N THR A 87 -15.70 -17.98 0.83
CA THR A 87 -16.56 -18.37 1.96
C THR A 87 -18.02 -17.96 1.75
N ALA A 88 -18.28 -16.76 1.24
CA ALA A 88 -19.63 -16.32 0.91
C ALA A 88 -20.25 -17.18 -0.21
N GLY A 89 -19.49 -17.53 -1.23
CA GLY A 89 -19.93 -18.44 -2.30
C GLY A 89 -20.30 -19.82 -1.78
N LEU A 90 -19.50 -20.40 -0.89
CA LEU A 90 -19.81 -21.70 -0.27
C LEU A 90 -21.07 -21.68 0.57
N ILE A 91 -21.32 -20.62 1.33
CA ILE A 91 -22.54 -20.47 2.13
C ILE A 91 -23.77 -20.38 1.22
N ILE A 92 -23.70 -19.60 0.14
CA ILE A 92 -24.80 -19.48 -0.82
C ILE A 92 -25.08 -20.83 -1.50
N LEU A 93 -24.05 -21.55 -1.89
CA LEU A 93 -24.18 -22.86 -2.53
C LEU A 93 -24.79 -23.89 -1.56
N ALA A 94 -24.39 -23.90 -0.30
CA ALA A 94 -24.95 -24.77 0.73
C ALA A 94 -26.42 -24.46 1.01
N THR A 95 -26.81 -23.18 1.07
CA THR A 95 -28.21 -22.78 1.31
C THR A 95 -29.11 -23.11 0.13
N LEU A 96 -28.63 -22.92 -1.11
CA LEU A 96 -29.36 -23.30 -2.31
C LEU A 96 -29.52 -24.83 -2.41
N GLY A 97 -28.46 -25.59 -2.11
CA GLY A 97 -28.53 -27.06 -2.08
C GLY A 97 -29.53 -27.59 -1.04
N PHE A 98 -29.54 -26.98 0.14
CA PHE A 98 -30.50 -27.34 1.20
C PHE A 98 -31.93 -26.98 0.82
N ALA A 99 -32.17 -25.81 0.21
CA ALA A 99 -33.47 -25.39 -0.27
C ALA A 99 -33.96 -26.32 -1.39
N ALA A 100 -33.11 -26.75 -2.32
CA ALA A 100 -33.46 -27.72 -3.36
C ALA A 100 -33.80 -29.09 -2.77
N ALA A 101 -33.09 -29.56 -1.75
CA ALA A 101 -33.39 -30.81 -1.06
C ALA A 101 -34.74 -30.76 -0.37
N LEU A 102 -35.12 -29.67 0.28
CA LEU A 102 -36.45 -29.50 0.91
C LEU A 102 -37.57 -29.47 -0.13
N LEU A 103 -37.37 -28.89 -1.30
CA LEU A 103 -38.34 -28.92 -2.40
C LEU A 103 -38.53 -30.34 -2.94
N LEU A 104 -37.46 -31.13 -3.08
CA LEU A 104 -37.57 -32.55 -3.47
C LEU A 104 -38.30 -33.42 -2.45
N MET A 105 -38.22 -33.10 -1.17
CA MET A 105 -38.95 -33.76 -0.11
C MET A 105 -40.42 -33.32 0.02
N ARG A 106 -40.93 -32.52 -0.93
CA ARG A 106 -42.30 -31.97 -0.92
C ARG A 106 -42.67 -31.21 0.36
N CYS A 107 -41.68 -30.57 1.03
CA CYS A 107 -41.97 -29.71 2.15
C CYS A 107 -42.76 -28.47 1.72
N PRO A 108 -43.66 -27.93 2.62
CA PRO A 108 -44.47 -26.75 2.30
C PRO A 108 -43.60 -25.53 2.01
N VAL A 109 -43.95 -24.78 0.96
CA VAL A 109 -43.22 -23.61 0.43
C VAL A 109 -42.74 -22.60 1.50
N PRO A 110 -43.50 -22.34 2.60
CA PRO A 110 -43.05 -21.43 3.65
C PRO A 110 -41.79 -21.90 4.40
N ALA A 111 -41.53 -23.20 4.50
CA ALA A 111 -40.35 -23.73 5.16
C ALA A 111 -39.07 -23.47 4.31
N VAL A 112 -39.18 -23.51 2.99
CA VAL A 112 -38.08 -23.25 2.05
C VAL A 112 -37.70 -21.78 2.05
N SER A 113 -38.68 -20.86 2.11
CA SER A 113 -38.42 -19.43 2.14
C SER A 113 -37.75 -18.99 3.45
N VAL A 114 -38.11 -19.56 4.59
CA VAL A 114 -37.46 -19.25 5.89
C VAL A 114 -36.01 -19.69 5.92
N THR A 115 -35.69 -20.88 5.42
CA THR A 115 -34.29 -21.35 5.37
C THR A 115 -33.42 -20.54 4.44
N ALA A 116 -33.93 -20.09 3.29
CA ALA A 116 -33.22 -19.20 2.39
C ALA A 116 -32.96 -17.81 3.03
N PHE A 117 -33.93 -17.28 3.76
CA PHE A 117 -33.81 -16.01 4.48
C PHE A 117 -32.77 -16.07 5.61
N ILE A 118 -32.73 -17.14 6.38
CA ILE A 118 -31.74 -17.36 7.44
C ILE A 118 -30.32 -17.43 6.83
N GLY A 119 -30.12 -18.13 5.71
CA GLY A 119 -28.85 -18.24 5.04
C GLY A 119 -28.30 -16.89 4.56
N VAL A 120 -29.18 -16.04 4.00
CA VAL A 120 -28.81 -14.68 3.58
C VAL A 120 -28.52 -13.77 4.79
N ALA A 121 -29.32 -13.84 5.84
CA ALA A 121 -29.13 -13.06 7.06
C ALA A 121 -27.82 -13.41 7.77
N VAL A 122 -27.45 -14.68 7.86
CA VAL A 122 -26.18 -15.14 8.44
C VAL A 122 -24.99 -14.67 7.62
N SER A 123 -25.08 -14.73 6.27
CA SER A 123 -23.99 -14.26 5.40
C SER A 123 -23.78 -12.74 5.49
N LEU A 124 -24.85 -11.95 5.59
CA LEU A 124 -24.80 -10.49 5.79
C LEU A 124 -24.31 -10.12 7.20
N GLY A 125 -24.76 -10.82 8.24
CA GLY A 125 -24.30 -10.62 9.62
C GLY A 125 -22.82 -10.90 9.78
N TRP A 126 -22.30 -11.94 9.15
CA TRP A 126 -20.88 -12.27 9.16
C TRP A 126 -20.03 -11.25 8.42
N ALA A 127 -20.56 -10.66 7.35
CA ALA A 127 -19.92 -9.56 6.62
C ALA A 127 -19.82 -8.27 7.45
N ALA A 128 -20.82 -8.00 8.31
CA ALA A 128 -20.86 -6.81 9.16
C ALA A 128 -19.90 -6.90 10.37
N ILE A 129 -19.68 -8.08 10.94
CA ILE A 129 -18.80 -8.28 12.12
C ILE A 129 -17.31 -8.17 11.76
N ARG A 130 -16.92 -8.28 10.48
CA ARG A 130 -15.53 -8.22 10.03
C ARG A 130 -15.04 -6.81 9.60
N LYS A 131 -15.86 -5.77 9.78
CA LYS A 131 -15.44 -4.37 9.63
C LYS A 131 -14.86 -3.83 10.93
#